data_82d80586df595fb5256250a02f983ddb
#
_entry.id   82d80586df595fb5256250a02f983ddb
#
_cell.length_a   1.000
_cell.length_b   1.000
_cell.length_c   1.000
_cell.angle_alpha   90.00
_cell.angle_beta   90.00
_cell.angle_gamma   90.00
#
_symmetry.space_group_name_H-M   'P 1'
#
loop_
_entity.id
_entity.type
_entity.pdbx_description
1 polymer ?
#
loop_
_entity_poly.entity_id
_entity_poly.type
_entity_poly.pdbx_seq_one_letter_code
_entity_poly.pdbx_strand_id
1 'polypeptide(L)'
;VYEVEALQSLVDRLAVEVRKRHIKRLRKGKCTIELGFLLSDIVTAYERIAAHCVHIAVRMVQVQEDSLEMHGYSEELKEKDRERIHLLYEGLVQEFLLP
;
A
#
# COMPACT_ATOMS: atom_id res chain seq x y z
N VAL A 1 6.67 8.25 7.07
CA VAL A 1 6.08 6.97 7.49
C VAL A 1 4.62 6.87 7.06
N TYR A 2 3.83 7.90 7.35
CA TYR A 2 2.40 7.89 7.00
C TYR A 2 2.17 7.80 5.50
N GLU A 3 2.96 8.52 4.70
CA GLU A 3 2.87 8.48 3.25
C GLU A 3 3.22 7.10 2.70
N VAL A 4 4.23 6.45 3.27
CA VAL A 4 4.65 5.12 2.83
C VAL A 4 3.58 4.08 3.14
N GLU A 5 2.97 4.11 4.31
CA GLU A 5 1.87 3.22 4.69
C GLU A 5 0.62 3.46 3.83
N ALA A 6 0.30 4.72 3.58
CA ALA A 6 -0.81 5.07 2.69
C ALA A 6 -0.55 4.59 1.26
N LEU A 7 0.67 4.72 0.75
CA LEU A 7 1.07 4.21 -0.55
C LEU A 7 1.00 2.68 -0.63
N GLN A 8 1.41 1.97 0.43
CA GLN A 8 1.26 0.52 0.49
C GLN A 8 -0.21 0.11 0.35
N SER A 9 -1.09 0.75 1.10
CA SER A 9 -2.53 0.48 1.04
C SER A 9 -3.08 0.74 -0.35
N LEU A 10 -2.62 1.79 -1.01
CA LEU A 10 -2.98 2.10 -2.40
C LEU A 10 -2.49 1.03 -3.36
N VAL A 11 -1.25 0.58 -3.23
CA VAL A 11 -0.67 -0.49 -4.07
C VAL A 11 -1.50 -1.76 -3.92
N ASP A 12 -1.84 -2.16 -2.70
CA ASP A 12 -2.66 -3.35 -2.44
C ASP A 12 -4.04 -3.22 -3.10
N ARG A 13 -4.66 -2.06 -3.02
CA ARG A 13 -5.96 -1.80 -3.67
C ARG A 13 -5.87 -1.86 -5.19
N LEU A 14 -4.85 -1.22 -5.76
CA LEU A 14 -4.63 -1.25 -7.21
C LEU A 14 -4.33 -2.65 -7.70
N ALA A 15 -3.58 -3.45 -6.92
CA ALA A 15 -3.32 -4.85 -7.23
C ALA A 15 -4.60 -5.66 -7.37
N VAL A 16 -5.53 -5.50 -6.44
CA VAL A 16 -6.84 -6.16 -6.49
C VAL A 16 -7.62 -5.71 -7.73
N GLU A 17 -7.64 -4.42 -8.03
CA GLU A 17 -8.36 -3.86 -9.17
C GLU A 17 -7.78 -4.32 -10.50
N VAL A 18 -6.45 -4.35 -10.62
CA VAL A 18 -5.76 -4.84 -11.82
C VAL A 18 -6.10 -6.32 -12.07
N ARG A 19 -6.08 -7.15 -11.01
CA ARG A 19 -6.44 -8.57 -11.12
C ARG A 19 -7.90 -8.75 -11.56
N LYS A 20 -8.83 -7.97 -11.01
CA LYS A 20 -10.23 -8.00 -11.41
C LYS A 20 -10.42 -7.64 -12.88
N ARG A 21 -9.75 -6.59 -13.33
CA ARG A 21 -9.81 -6.16 -14.74
C ARG A 21 -9.23 -7.22 -15.68
N HIS A 22 -8.18 -7.91 -15.26
CA HIS A 22 -7.63 -9.03 -16.03
C HIS A 22 -8.63 -10.16 -16.17
N ILE A 23 -9.31 -10.55 -15.09
CA ILE A 23 -10.34 -11.59 -15.12
C ILE A 23 -11.46 -11.20 -16.09
N LYS A 24 -11.90 -9.95 -16.09
CA LYS A 24 -12.90 -9.46 -17.06
C LYS A 24 -12.42 -9.57 -18.50
N ARG A 25 -11.17 -9.20 -18.78
CA ARG A 25 -10.59 -9.33 -20.11
C ARG A 25 -10.50 -10.80 -20.55
N LEU A 26 -10.12 -11.68 -19.63
CA LEU A 26 -10.04 -13.11 -19.88
C LEU A 26 -11.41 -13.67 -20.25
N ARG A 27 -12.48 -13.31 -19.55
CA ARG A 27 -13.85 -13.71 -19.85
C ARG A 27 -14.33 -13.22 -21.22
N LYS A 28 -13.86 -12.07 -21.65
CA LYS A 28 -14.18 -11.47 -22.94
C LYS A 28 -13.29 -11.97 -24.08
N GLY A 29 -12.36 -12.88 -23.81
CA GLY A 29 -11.42 -13.41 -24.80
C GLY A 29 -10.37 -12.38 -25.24
N LYS A 30 -10.15 -11.31 -24.48
CA LYS A 30 -9.20 -10.24 -24.82
C LYS A 30 -7.82 -10.41 -24.19
N CYS A 31 -7.62 -11.47 -23.44
CA CYS A 31 -6.35 -11.75 -22.76
C CYS A 31 -6.12 -13.25 -22.65
N THR A 32 -4.90 -13.67 -22.41
CA THR A 32 -4.55 -15.08 -22.25
C THR A 32 -4.23 -15.40 -20.78
N ILE A 33 -4.32 -16.70 -20.44
CA ILE A 33 -3.98 -17.19 -19.11
C ILE A 33 -2.49 -16.96 -18.83
N GLU A 34 -1.61 -17.17 -19.81
CA GLU A 34 -0.16 -16.96 -19.69
C GLU A 34 0.17 -15.51 -19.34
N LEU A 35 -0.48 -14.56 -19.98
CA LEU A 35 -0.33 -13.13 -19.67
C LEU A 35 -0.84 -12.82 -18.26
N GLY A 36 -1.85 -13.56 -17.80
CA GLY A 36 -2.34 -13.44 -16.43
C GLY A 36 -1.32 -13.87 -15.38
N PHE A 37 -0.59 -14.93 -15.63
CA PHE A 37 0.50 -15.36 -14.73
C PHE A 37 1.61 -14.31 -14.68
N LEU A 38 2.01 -13.77 -15.83
CA LEU A 38 3.01 -12.72 -15.90
C LEU A 38 2.55 -11.46 -15.15
N LEU A 39 1.31 -11.03 -15.36
CA LEU A 39 0.73 -9.90 -14.66
C LEU A 39 0.70 -10.13 -13.15
N SER A 40 0.30 -11.31 -12.70
CA SER A 40 0.28 -11.68 -11.28
C SER A 40 1.68 -11.59 -10.65
N ASP A 41 2.70 -12.07 -11.35
CA ASP A 41 4.09 -12.00 -10.87
C ASP A 41 4.56 -10.56 -10.74
N ILE A 42 4.27 -9.71 -11.72
CA ILE A 42 4.61 -8.28 -11.69
C ILE A 42 3.91 -7.58 -10.53
N VAL A 43 2.61 -7.80 -10.38
CA VAL A 43 1.82 -7.17 -9.32
C VAL A 43 2.32 -7.61 -7.94
N THR A 44 2.60 -8.91 -7.77
CA THR A 44 3.15 -9.45 -6.52
C THR A 44 4.52 -8.83 -6.20
N ALA A 45 5.37 -8.60 -7.21
CA ALA A 45 6.65 -7.93 -7.02
C ALA A 45 6.47 -6.49 -6.51
N TYR A 46 5.54 -5.74 -7.06
CA TYR A 46 5.24 -4.39 -6.59
C TYR A 46 4.69 -4.38 -5.16
N GLU A 47 3.81 -5.31 -4.83
CA GLU A 47 3.30 -5.44 -3.46
C GLU A 47 4.43 -5.72 -2.46
N ARG A 48 5.38 -6.59 -2.81
CA ARG A 48 6.56 -6.88 -1.97
C ARG A 48 7.47 -5.68 -1.80
N ILE A 49 7.71 -4.94 -2.87
CA ILE A 49 8.51 -3.70 -2.81
C ILE A 49 7.85 -2.70 -1.86
N ALA A 50 6.54 -2.49 -1.99
CA ALA A 50 5.79 -1.60 -1.11
C ALA A 50 5.87 -2.04 0.35
N ALA A 51 5.71 -3.34 0.64
CA ALA A 51 5.84 -3.88 1.98
C ALA A 51 7.23 -3.67 2.57
N HIS A 52 8.28 -3.88 1.79
CA HIS A 52 9.65 -3.62 2.23
C HIS A 52 9.89 -2.14 2.54
N CYS A 53 9.35 -1.24 1.73
CA CYS A 53 9.44 0.20 1.99
C CYS A 53 8.77 0.57 3.32
N VAL A 54 7.62 -0.02 3.63
CA VAL A 54 6.94 0.20 4.92
C VAL A 54 7.78 -0.34 6.07
N HIS A 55 8.36 -1.53 5.93
CA HIS A 55 9.24 -2.12 6.96
C HIS A 55 10.44 -1.21 7.26
N ILE A 56 11.07 -0.66 6.24
CA ILE A 56 12.17 0.29 6.40
C ILE A 56 11.70 1.54 7.13
N ALA A 57 10.58 2.11 6.72
CA ALA A 57 10.03 3.32 7.33
C ALA A 57 9.64 3.08 8.80
N VAL A 58 9.01 1.95 9.11
CA VAL A 58 8.65 1.56 10.48
C VAL A 58 9.89 1.40 11.34
N ARG A 59 10.96 0.79 10.82
CA ARG A 59 12.24 0.66 11.55
C ARG A 59 12.85 2.01 11.87
N MET A 60 12.82 2.94 10.94
CA MET A 60 13.30 4.30 11.16
C MET A 60 12.53 5.01 12.28
N VAL A 61 11.21 4.82 12.33
CA VAL A 61 10.36 5.39 13.37
C VAL A 61 10.59 4.72 14.72
N GLN A 62 10.77 3.40 14.75
CA GLN A 62 11.07 2.67 15.99
C GLN A 62 12.33 3.20 16.67
N VAL A 63 13.37 3.52 15.90
CA VAL A 63 14.58 4.14 16.44
C VAL A 63 14.26 5.49 17.10
N GLN A 64 13.37 6.27 16.52
CA GLN A 64 12.92 7.54 17.10
C GLN A 64 11.99 7.33 18.31
N GLU A 65 11.05 6.37 18.23
CA GLU A 65 10.12 6.06 19.31
C GLU A 65 10.79 5.51 20.54
N ASP A 66 11.81 4.66 20.41
CA ASP A 66 12.59 4.16 21.52
C ASP A 66 13.23 5.34 22.30
N SER A 67 13.58 6.39 21.60
CA SER A 67 14.02 7.64 22.18
C SER A 67 12.86 8.45 22.81
N LEU A 68 11.65 8.35 22.24
CA LEU A 68 10.47 9.12 22.64
C LEU A 68 9.63 8.43 23.73
N GLU A 69 9.59 7.09 23.76
CA GLU A 69 8.94 6.32 24.84
C GLU A 69 9.54 6.65 26.21
N MET A 70 10.81 6.97 26.25
CA MET A 70 11.45 7.48 27.46
C MET A 70 10.89 8.84 27.92
N HIS A 71 10.10 9.51 27.06
CA HIS A 71 9.49 10.82 27.32
C HIS A 71 7.95 10.77 27.44
N GLY A 72 7.33 9.59 27.46
CA GLY A 72 5.91 9.44 27.79
C GLY A 72 4.93 9.77 26.66
N TYR A 73 5.15 9.29 25.46
CA TYR A 73 4.21 9.45 24.38
C TYR A 73 2.90 8.68 24.63
N SER A 74 1.77 9.37 24.44
CA SER A 74 0.44 8.82 24.72
C SER A 74 -0.15 8.08 23.53
N GLU A 75 -1.12 7.16 23.80
CA GLU A 75 -1.87 6.45 22.76
C GLU A 75 -2.69 7.37 21.87
N GLU A 76 -3.04 8.57 22.31
CA GLU A 76 -3.75 9.58 21.53
C GLU A 76 -3.00 9.96 20.24
N LEU A 77 -1.67 10.01 20.31
CA LEU A 77 -0.84 10.27 19.14
C LEU A 77 -0.93 9.14 18.10
N LYS A 78 -1.08 7.89 18.54
CA LYS A 78 -1.25 6.74 17.63
C LYS A 78 -2.58 6.80 16.88
N GLU A 79 -3.65 7.26 17.51
CA GLU A 79 -4.95 7.44 16.85
C GLU A 79 -4.90 8.57 15.83
N LYS A 80 -4.28 9.69 16.17
CA LYS A 80 -4.06 10.80 15.23
C LYS A 80 -3.25 10.36 14.03
N ASP A 81 -2.27 9.51 14.23
CA ASP A 81 -1.45 8.93 13.16
C ASP A 81 -2.29 8.07 12.22
N ARG A 82 -3.20 7.26 12.74
CA ARG A 82 -4.11 6.45 11.93
C ARG A 82 -5.06 7.31 11.08
N GLU A 83 -5.62 8.36 11.64
CA GLU A 83 -6.45 9.31 10.92
C GLU A 83 -5.67 9.99 9.80
N ARG A 84 -4.44 10.37 10.08
CA ARG A 84 -3.54 10.99 9.10
C ARG A 84 -3.21 10.05 7.95
N ILE A 85 -2.92 8.79 8.24
CA ILE A 85 -2.70 7.75 7.23
C ILE A 85 -3.94 7.60 6.36
N HIS A 86 -5.13 7.55 6.96
CA HIS A 86 -6.39 7.41 6.24
C HIS A 86 -6.63 8.59 5.29
N LEU A 87 -6.40 9.81 5.74
CA LEU A 87 -6.53 11.01 4.91
C LEU A 87 -5.55 11.01 3.74
N LEU A 88 -4.30 10.63 3.98
CA LEU A 88 -3.28 10.49 2.94
C LEU A 88 -3.68 9.42 1.92
N TYR A 89 -4.18 8.28 2.39
CA TYR A 89 -4.64 7.19 1.55
C TYR A 89 -5.79 7.64 0.64
N GLU A 90 -6.80 8.32 1.18
CA GLU A 90 -7.93 8.83 0.39
C GLU A 90 -7.46 9.81 -0.69
N GLY A 91 -6.54 10.70 -0.35
CA GLY A 91 -5.94 11.63 -1.32
C GLY A 91 -5.21 10.91 -2.44
N LEU A 92 -4.42 9.89 -2.10
CA LEU A 92 -3.67 9.09 -3.07
C LEU A 92 -4.59 8.25 -3.97
N VAL A 93 -5.69 7.73 -3.43
CA VAL A 93 -6.69 7.01 -4.22
C VAL A 93 -7.26 7.91 -5.31
N GLN A 94 -7.56 9.17 -4.99
CA GLN A 94 -8.07 10.12 -5.97
C GLN A 94 -7.00 10.50 -7.02
N GLU A 95 -5.77 10.66 -6.61
CA GLU A 95 -4.65 11.02 -7.49
C GLU A 95 -4.30 9.90 -8.48
N PHE A 96 -4.35 8.64 -8.05
CA PHE A 96 -3.91 7.48 -8.83
C PHE A 96 -5.06 6.56 -9.24
N LEU A 97 -6.20 7.13 -9.63
CA LEU A 97 -7.30 6.34 -10.17
C LEU A 97 -6.91 5.67 -11.48
N LEU A 98 -7.27 4.39 -11.62
CA LEU A 98 -7.10 3.68 -12.89
C LEU A 98 -8.10 4.20 -13.93
N PRO A 99 -7.66 4.32 -15.20
CA PRO A 99 -8.53 4.74 -16.30
C PRO A 99 -9.68 3.78 -16.58
#